data_f104220ad0bf686134791f0cb98fece2
#
_entry.id   f104220ad0bf686134791f0cb98fece2
#
_cell.length_a   1.000
_cell.length_b   1.000
_cell.length_c   1.000
_cell.angle_alpha   90.00
_cell.angle_beta   90.00
_cell.angle_gamma   90.00
#
_symmetry.space_group_name_H-M   'P 1'
#
loop_
_entity.id
_entity.type
_entity.pdbx_description
1 polymer ?
#
loop_
_entity_poly.entity_id
_entity_poly.type
_entity_poly.pdbx_seq_one_letter_code
_entity_poly.pdbx_strand_id
1 'polypeptide(L)'
;MIPVALPSVEALLLLAFLLITTLIWIAWTLSLFVQYVAGRWKRPMILPYGLVTTVALFTLFRFGDFYLQMRAYDKERTASHRPELLEPARLCQIDMPKGTKLELAIANDREAFDRAVFPHPVRVADIDAVEIARYIAIETNENYETVGFTPQTMRITGNGVTTQNGWRCDATQPVEFVLSPDGGISAFSNCTLSDGNVVDGITLPKGTSLRASTGNVYIDGFVDSDRWVLDTAQDHTIHIDSFDLSEATLALDGERKVHEIKRGVLSKDATLGTLHHAAGTSIRYNPRHLRNDYPGAWFIIPPLPAADAPPVPLHDIVQGRDGKVLSSPAD
;
A
#
# COMPACT_ATOMS: atom_id res chain seq x y z
N MET A 1 15.87 -8.98 8.28
CA MET A 1 16.88 -7.89 8.25
C MET A 1 18.21 -8.48 8.65
N ILE A 2 19.15 -8.63 7.72
CA ILE A 2 20.52 -9.04 8.08
C ILE A 2 21.10 -7.85 8.84
N PRO A 3 21.59 -8.03 10.08
CA PRO A 3 22.27 -6.94 10.79
C PRO A 3 23.52 -6.60 9.97
N VAL A 4 23.48 -5.48 9.27
CA VAL A 4 24.69 -4.94 8.64
C VAL A 4 25.61 -4.58 9.79
N ALA A 5 26.63 -5.41 10.03
CA ALA A 5 27.65 -5.11 11.01
C ALA A 5 28.28 -3.78 10.60
N LEU A 6 28.10 -2.75 11.42
CA LEU A 6 28.74 -1.47 11.21
C LEU A 6 30.27 -1.70 11.20
N PRO A 7 31.01 -1.10 10.25
CA PRO A 7 32.45 -1.24 10.21
C PRO A 7 33.05 -0.75 11.54
N SER A 8 34.06 -1.45 12.03
CA SER A 8 34.73 -1.06 13.26
C SER A 8 35.30 0.38 13.16
N VAL A 9 35.40 1.05 14.29
CA VAL A 9 35.94 2.41 14.34
C VAL A 9 37.36 2.46 13.68
N GLU A 10 38.15 1.40 13.86
CA GLU A 10 39.48 1.25 13.25
C GLU A 10 39.40 1.21 11.71
N ALA A 11 38.41 0.46 11.16
CA ALA A 11 38.19 0.38 9.72
C ALA A 11 37.77 1.76 9.14
N LEU A 12 36.91 2.50 9.86
CA LEU A 12 36.51 3.86 9.46
C LEU A 12 37.68 4.83 9.50
N LEU A 13 38.54 4.78 10.52
CA LEU A 13 39.73 5.60 10.63
C LEU A 13 40.74 5.28 9.53
N LEU A 14 40.94 4.01 9.21
CA LEU A 14 41.79 3.59 8.09
C LEU A 14 41.26 4.12 6.76
N LEU A 15 39.99 4.00 6.52
CA LEU A 15 39.31 4.51 5.31
C LEU A 15 39.48 6.03 5.19
N ALA A 16 39.25 6.77 6.28
CA ALA A 16 39.43 8.21 6.32
C ALA A 16 40.90 8.61 6.03
N PHE A 17 41.85 7.90 6.61
CA PHE A 17 43.28 8.11 6.37
C PHE A 17 43.65 7.93 4.89
N LEU A 18 43.18 6.84 4.26
CA LEU A 18 43.42 6.54 2.85
C LEU A 18 42.79 7.59 1.92
N LEU A 19 41.57 8.05 2.21
CA LEU A 19 40.88 9.10 1.45
C LEU A 19 41.63 10.45 1.57
N ILE A 20 42.02 10.86 2.79
CA ILE A 20 42.75 12.12 3.02
C ILE A 20 44.09 12.07 2.28
N THR A 21 44.84 10.97 2.37
CA THR A 21 46.11 10.80 1.68
C THR A 21 45.93 10.91 0.16
N THR A 22 44.88 10.33 -0.39
CA THR A 22 44.56 10.42 -1.83
C THR A 22 44.23 11.87 -2.25
N LEU A 23 43.46 12.60 -1.45
CA LEU A 23 43.13 14.00 -1.71
C LEU A 23 44.40 14.89 -1.67
N ILE A 24 45.30 14.67 -0.69
CA ILE A 24 46.59 15.38 -0.60
C ILE A 24 47.42 15.08 -1.85
N TRP A 25 47.47 13.83 -2.31
CA TRP A 25 48.20 13.47 -3.52
C TRP A 25 47.62 14.17 -4.76
N ILE A 26 46.32 14.21 -4.94
CA ILE A 26 45.66 14.91 -6.05
C ILE A 26 46.02 16.40 -6.02
N ALA A 27 45.87 17.07 -4.86
CA ALA A 27 46.18 18.48 -4.71
C ALA A 27 47.63 18.77 -5.00
N TRP A 28 48.57 17.93 -4.52
CA TRP A 28 50.00 18.07 -4.75
C TRP A 28 50.34 17.86 -6.23
N THR A 29 49.82 16.81 -6.85
CA THR A 29 50.02 16.53 -8.29
C THR A 29 49.49 17.67 -9.17
N LEU A 30 48.30 18.21 -8.86
CA LEU A 30 47.75 19.35 -9.55
C LEU A 30 48.63 20.60 -9.41
N SER A 31 49.14 20.86 -8.20
CA SER A 31 50.07 21.96 -7.95
C SER A 31 51.37 21.82 -8.75
N LEU A 32 51.96 20.62 -8.84
CA LEU A 32 53.12 20.34 -9.66
C LEU A 32 52.84 20.54 -11.15
N PHE A 33 51.68 20.13 -11.62
CA PHE A 33 51.24 20.33 -13.00
C PHE A 33 51.11 21.82 -13.36
N VAL A 34 50.48 22.62 -12.48
CA VAL A 34 50.35 24.08 -12.64
C VAL A 34 51.75 24.75 -12.67
N GLN A 35 52.66 24.36 -11.78
CA GLN A 35 54.03 24.90 -11.75
C GLN A 35 54.82 24.53 -13.03
N TYR A 36 54.61 23.33 -13.56
CA TYR A 36 55.19 22.88 -14.82
C TYR A 36 54.71 23.75 -16.00
N VAL A 37 53.38 23.91 -16.13
CA VAL A 37 52.80 24.76 -17.20
C VAL A 37 53.22 26.21 -17.08
N ALA A 38 53.39 26.75 -15.86
CA ALA A 38 53.82 28.10 -15.61
C ALA A 38 55.38 28.31 -15.77
N GLY A 39 56.12 27.30 -16.16
CA GLY A 39 57.57 27.36 -16.34
C GLY A 39 58.36 27.57 -15.03
N ARG A 40 57.72 27.35 -13.87
CA ARG A 40 58.28 27.55 -12.53
C ARG A 40 58.63 26.23 -11.84
N TRP A 41 59.03 25.21 -12.59
CA TRP A 41 59.26 23.88 -12.03
C TRP A 41 60.32 23.89 -10.93
N LYS A 42 59.92 23.56 -9.71
CA LYS A 42 60.79 23.18 -8.60
C LYS A 42 60.83 21.66 -8.52
N ARG A 43 62.05 21.09 -8.39
CA ARG A 43 62.22 19.63 -8.23
C ARG A 43 61.39 19.18 -7.01
N PRO A 44 60.40 18.27 -7.16
CA PRO A 44 59.65 17.75 -6.04
C PRO A 44 60.59 16.99 -5.10
N MET A 45 60.29 16.98 -3.80
CA MET A 45 60.92 16.06 -2.87
C MET A 45 60.56 14.63 -3.28
N ILE A 46 61.43 13.96 -4.02
CA ILE A 46 61.13 12.68 -4.74
C ILE A 46 60.68 11.60 -3.78
N LEU A 47 61.31 11.47 -2.60
CA LEU A 47 61.01 10.44 -1.61
C LEU A 47 59.60 10.58 -1.01
N PRO A 48 59.18 11.71 -0.41
CA PRO A 48 57.83 11.82 0.18
C PRO A 48 56.73 11.82 -0.89
N TYR A 49 56.97 12.40 -2.09
CA TYR A 49 56.03 12.34 -3.18
C TYR A 49 55.84 10.90 -3.69
N GLY A 50 56.91 10.12 -3.83
CA GLY A 50 56.86 8.72 -4.21
C GLY A 50 56.04 7.87 -3.23
N LEU A 51 56.23 8.05 -1.92
CA LEU A 51 55.52 7.36 -0.87
C LEU A 51 54.00 7.65 -0.97
N VAL A 52 53.61 8.93 -1.01
CA VAL A 52 52.21 9.35 -1.11
C VAL A 52 51.57 8.85 -2.41
N THR A 53 52.32 8.86 -3.52
CA THR A 53 51.86 8.31 -4.81
C THR A 53 51.55 6.81 -4.71
N THR A 54 52.44 6.03 -4.07
CA THR A 54 52.23 4.58 -3.90
C THR A 54 50.99 4.30 -3.07
N VAL A 55 50.76 5.00 -1.96
CA VAL A 55 49.59 4.88 -1.13
C VAL A 55 48.33 5.28 -1.90
N ALA A 56 48.36 6.40 -2.64
CA ALA A 56 47.23 6.87 -3.42
C ALA A 56 46.85 5.89 -4.55
N LEU A 57 47.85 5.39 -5.29
CA LEU A 57 47.61 4.39 -6.34
C LEU A 57 47.07 3.06 -5.78
N PHE A 58 47.60 2.61 -4.64
CA PHE A 58 47.04 1.43 -3.95
C PHE A 58 45.62 1.67 -3.54
N THR A 59 45.29 2.82 -2.97
CA THR A 59 43.92 3.19 -2.58
C THR A 59 43.00 3.19 -3.79
N LEU A 60 43.37 3.84 -4.89
CA LEU A 60 42.57 3.89 -6.12
C LEU A 60 42.34 2.49 -6.71
N PHE A 61 43.38 1.64 -6.70
CA PHE A 61 43.27 0.26 -7.16
C PHE A 61 42.28 -0.53 -6.30
N ARG A 62 42.36 -0.43 -4.97
CA ARG A 62 41.46 -1.11 -4.03
C ARG A 62 40.04 -0.60 -4.18
N PHE A 63 39.81 0.71 -4.35
CA PHE A 63 38.46 1.24 -4.64
C PHE A 63 37.94 0.80 -5.99
N GLY A 64 38.77 0.74 -7.01
CA GLY A 64 38.42 0.21 -8.33
C GLY A 64 37.96 -1.26 -8.25
N ASP A 65 38.76 -2.09 -7.55
CA ASP A 65 38.44 -3.51 -7.34
C ASP A 65 37.14 -3.68 -6.55
N PHE A 66 36.98 -2.95 -5.45
CA PHE A 66 35.75 -2.93 -4.67
C PHE A 66 34.52 -2.52 -5.51
N TYR A 67 34.64 -1.48 -6.33
CA TYR A 67 33.58 -1.03 -7.21
C TYR A 67 33.19 -2.10 -8.25
N LEU A 68 34.16 -2.77 -8.82
CA LEU A 68 33.92 -3.87 -9.76
C LEU A 68 33.25 -5.07 -9.09
N GLN A 69 33.67 -5.42 -7.87
CA GLN A 69 33.04 -6.48 -7.07
C GLN A 69 31.60 -6.12 -6.70
N MET A 70 31.35 -4.88 -6.27
CA MET A 70 29.97 -4.41 -6.00
C MET A 70 29.09 -4.48 -7.23
N ARG A 71 29.59 -4.07 -8.39
CA ARG A 71 28.84 -4.19 -9.66
C ARG A 71 28.56 -5.64 -10.06
N ALA A 72 29.51 -6.53 -9.85
CA ALA A 72 29.34 -7.95 -10.12
C ALA A 72 28.27 -8.53 -9.18
N TYR A 73 28.35 -8.22 -7.89
CA TYR A 73 27.36 -8.63 -6.88
C TYR A 73 25.96 -8.09 -7.19
N ASP A 74 25.83 -6.80 -7.56
CA ASP A 74 24.53 -6.21 -7.94
C ASP A 74 23.93 -6.88 -9.17
N LYS A 75 24.75 -7.23 -10.16
CA LYS A 75 24.31 -7.97 -11.34
C LYS A 75 23.81 -9.38 -10.99
N GLU A 76 24.56 -10.10 -10.18
CA GLU A 76 24.21 -11.45 -9.73
C GLU A 76 22.92 -11.41 -8.90
N ARG A 77 22.82 -10.48 -7.94
CA ARG A 77 21.63 -10.26 -7.15
C ARG A 77 20.41 -9.91 -8.02
N THR A 78 20.59 -9.02 -9.00
CA THR A 78 19.50 -8.67 -9.92
C THR A 78 19.10 -9.86 -10.76
N ALA A 79 20.03 -10.64 -11.29
CA ALA A 79 19.73 -11.83 -12.07
C ALA A 79 19.01 -12.92 -11.26
N SER A 80 19.36 -13.09 -9.98
CA SER A 80 18.75 -14.07 -9.09
C SER A 80 17.37 -13.68 -8.58
N HIS A 81 17.07 -12.38 -8.47
CA HIS A 81 15.78 -11.89 -7.96
C HIS A 81 14.85 -11.34 -9.04
N ARG A 82 15.35 -11.05 -10.25
CA ARG A 82 14.55 -10.46 -11.35
C ARG A 82 14.73 -11.20 -12.65
N PRO A 83 14.43 -12.51 -12.69
CA PRO A 83 14.51 -13.25 -13.93
C PRO A 83 13.38 -12.90 -14.89
N GLU A 84 13.64 -13.02 -16.18
CA GLU A 84 12.64 -13.06 -17.24
C GLU A 84 12.42 -14.50 -17.69
N LEU A 85 11.17 -14.91 -17.87
CA LEU A 85 10.85 -16.26 -18.33
C LEU A 85 11.23 -16.42 -19.80
N LEU A 86 12.20 -17.30 -20.06
CA LEU A 86 12.65 -17.61 -21.43
C LEU A 86 11.67 -18.55 -22.17
N GLU A 87 10.85 -19.29 -21.42
CA GLU A 87 9.82 -20.19 -21.91
C GLU A 87 8.55 -20.00 -21.05
N PRO A 88 7.35 -20.33 -21.58
CA PRO A 88 6.14 -20.32 -20.78
C PRO A 88 6.28 -21.25 -19.57
N ALA A 89 5.77 -20.82 -18.42
CA ALA A 89 5.81 -21.60 -17.19
C ALA A 89 4.49 -21.47 -16.43
N ARG A 90 4.12 -22.52 -15.70
CA ARG A 90 2.99 -22.46 -14.79
C ARG A 90 3.51 -22.31 -13.37
N LEU A 91 3.27 -21.13 -12.78
CA LEU A 91 3.72 -20.80 -11.42
C LEU A 91 2.49 -20.45 -10.56
N CYS A 92 2.37 -21.06 -9.39
CA CYS A 92 1.24 -20.84 -8.47
C CYS A 92 -0.12 -20.92 -9.19
N GLN A 93 -0.32 -21.94 -10.03
CA GLN A 93 -1.52 -22.18 -10.84
C GLN A 93 -1.83 -21.13 -11.92
N ILE A 94 -0.91 -20.19 -12.19
CA ILE A 94 -1.03 -19.17 -13.23
C ILE A 94 -0.15 -19.55 -14.42
N ASP A 95 -0.73 -19.58 -15.61
CA ASP A 95 -0.01 -19.82 -16.85
C ASP A 95 0.67 -18.52 -17.29
N MET A 96 1.99 -18.44 -17.10
CA MET A 96 2.79 -17.26 -17.42
C MET A 96 3.44 -17.43 -18.78
N PRO A 97 3.27 -16.47 -19.70
CA PRO A 97 3.88 -16.53 -21.03
C PRO A 97 5.39 -16.30 -20.96
N LYS A 98 6.10 -16.69 -22.03
CA LYS A 98 7.48 -16.27 -22.28
C LYS A 98 7.58 -14.75 -22.27
N GLY A 99 8.64 -14.20 -21.67
CA GLY A 99 8.87 -12.77 -21.53
C GLY A 99 8.23 -12.16 -20.29
N THR A 100 7.57 -12.96 -19.44
CA THR A 100 7.10 -12.49 -18.12
C THR A 100 8.30 -12.14 -17.25
N LYS A 101 8.30 -10.92 -16.71
CA LYS A 101 9.31 -10.43 -15.77
C LYS A 101 8.86 -10.70 -14.34
N LEU A 102 9.68 -11.43 -13.60
CA LEU A 102 9.40 -11.77 -12.20
C LEU A 102 10.26 -10.90 -11.27
N GLU A 103 9.71 -10.55 -10.12
CA GLU A 103 10.47 -10.15 -8.94
C GLU A 103 10.29 -11.26 -7.88
N LEU A 104 11.40 -11.79 -7.38
CA LEU A 104 11.41 -12.92 -6.46
C LEU A 104 11.74 -12.46 -5.06
N ALA A 105 10.96 -12.87 -4.08
CA ALA A 105 11.27 -12.66 -2.66
C ALA A 105 12.41 -13.57 -2.19
N ILE A 106 12.51 -14.77 -2.77
CA ILE A 106 13.60 -15.74 -2.52
C ILE A 106 14.39 -15.90 -3.81
N ALA A 107 15.72 -15.71 -3.72
CA ALA A 107 16.61 -15.81 -4.87
C ALA A 107 16.49 -17.16 -5.58
N ASN A 108 16.35 -17.14 -6.91
CA ASN A 108 16.23 -18.32 -7.79
C ASN A 108 15.00 -19.21 -7.55
N ASP A 109 14.13 -18.89 -6.60
CA ASP A 109 12.87 -19.61 -6.41
C ASP A 109 11.73 -18.88 -7.12
N ARG A 110 11.35 -19.40 -8.30
CA ARG A 110 10.30 -18.79 -9.14
C ARG A 110 8.90 -18.89 -8.53
N GLU A 111 8.63 -19.88 -7.69
CA GLU A 111 7.36 -20.02 -6.98
C GLU A 111 7.21 -18.93 -5.91
N ALA A 112 8.32 -18.42 -5.38
CA ALA A 112 8.37 -17.32 -4.41
C ALA A 112 8.37 -15.95 -5.07
N PHE A 113 7.73 -15.78 -6.25
CA PHE A 113 7.61 -14.45 -6.83
C PHE A 113 6.64 -13.59 -6.01
N ASP A 114 7.00 -12.33 -5.79
CA ASP A 114 6.16 -11.30 -5.20
C ASP A 114 5.53 -10.38 -6.26
N ARG A 115 6.12 -10.34 -7.47
CA ARG A 115 5.58 -9.58 -8.60
C ARG A 115 5.84 -10.27 -9.93
N ALA A 116 4.84 -10.23 -10.81
CA ALA A 116 4.95 -10.68 -12.18
C ALA A 116 4.35 -9.64 -13.13
N VAL A 117 5.12 -9.21 -14.15
CA VAL A 117 4.66 -8.30 -15.20
C VAL A 117 4.62 -9.06 -16.51
N PHE A 118 3.47 -9.11 -17.13
CA PHE A 118 3.24 -9.87 -18.36
C PHE A 118 3.58 -9.06 -19.62
N PRO A 119 4.13 -9.68 -20.67
CA PRO A 119 4.39 -9.01 -21.96
C PRO A 119 3.11 -8.69 -22.74
N HIS A 120 2.02 -9.38 -22.45
CA HIS A 120 0.67 -9.17 -22.97
C HIS A 120 -0.35 -9.64 -21.92
N PRO A 121 -1.60 -9.17 -21.95
CA PRO A 121 -2.60 -9.55 -20.96
C PRO A 121 -2.81 -11.07 -20.86
N VAL A 122 -2.89 -11.57 -19.64
CA VAL A 122 -3.13 -12.98 -19.30
C VAL A 122 -4.41 -13.10 -18.50
N ARG A 123 -5.23 -14.11 -18.81
CA ARG A 123 -6.49 -14.32 -18.10
C ARG A 123 -6.27 -14.94 -16.74
N VAL A 124 -6.51 -14.17 -15.67
CA VAL A 124 -6.41 -14.63 -14.28
C VAL A 124 -7.63 -14.14 -13.49
N ALA A 125 -8.36 -15.02 -12.84
CA ALA A 125 -9.57 -14.70 -12.07
C ALA A 125 -10.56 -13.79 -12.82
N ASP A 126 -10.78 -14.08 -14.10
CA ASP A 126 -11.63 -13.28 -15.00
C ASP A 126 -11.16 -11.84 -15.25
N ILE A 127 -9.88 -11.56 -14.99
CA ILE A 127 -9.22 -10.31 -15.28
C ILE A 127 -8.22 -10.52 -16.41
N ASP A 128 -8.17 -9.61 -17.39
CA ASP A 128 -7.10 -9.53 -18.38
C ASP A 128 -5.91 -8.85 -17.74
N ALA A 129 -5.16 -9.63 -16.95
CA ALA A 129 -4.08 -9.17 -16.09
C ALA A 129 -2.86 -8.72 -16.89
N VAL A 130 -2.32 -7.56 -16.57
CA VAL A 130 -1.02 -7.06 -17.06
C VAL A 130 0.06 -7.19 -15.98
N GLU A 131 -0.35 -7.23 -14.73
CA GLU A 131 0.54 -7.34 -13.58
C GLU A 131 -0.15 -8.09 -12.44
N ILE A 132 0.65 -8.87 -11.74
CA ILE A 132 0.28 -9.51 -10.47
C ILE A 132 1.30 -9.11 -9.42
N ALA A 133 0.82 -8.70 -8.24
CA ALA A 133 1.64 -8.55 -7.04
C ALA A 133 1.10 -9.47 -5.94
N ARG A 134 2.00 -10.19 -5.27
CA ARG A 134 1.64 -11.12 -4.19
C ARG A 134 2.25 -10.65 -2.88
N TYR A 135 1.55 -10.86 -1.80
CA TYR A 135 2.14 -10.82 -0.48
C TYR A 135 2.38 -12.24 -0.01
N ILE A 136 3.64 -12.55 0.24
CA ILE A 136 4.09 -13.85 0.75
C ILE A 136 4.81 -13.66 2.07
N ALA A 137 4.50 -14.49 3.05
CA ALA A 137 5.21 -14.50 4.33
C ALA A 137 6.39 -15.46 4.22
N ILE A 138 7.60 -14.96 4.39
CA ILE A 138 8.83 -15.77 4.37
C ILE A 138 8.98 -16.43 5.73
N GLU A 139 9.21 -17.74 5.73
CA GLU A 139 9.46 -18.54 6.92
C GLU A 139 10.97 -18.68 7.13
N THR A 140 11.42 -18.43 8.35
CA THR A 140 12.83 -18.54 8.75
C THR A 140 12.98 -19.49 9.94
N ASN A 141 14.10 -20.23 9.98
CA ASN A 141 14.47 -21.04 11.13
C ASN A 141 15.11 -20.18 12.25
N GLU A 142 15.51 -20.81 13.34
CA GLU A 142 16.17 -20.18 14.49
C GLU A 142 17.49 -19.47 14.12
N ASN A 143 18.13 -19.85 13.03
CA ASN A 143 19.36 -19.26 12.50
C ASN A 143 19.09 -18.13 11.49
N TYR A 144 17.81 -17.69 11.32
CA TYR A 144 17.39 -16.71 10.34
C TYR A 144 17.60 -17.12 8.86
N GLU A 145 17.71 -18.42 8.60
CA GLU A 145 17.77 -18.94 7.24
C GLU A 145 16.36 -19.16 6.71
N THR A 146 16.12 -18.79 5.46
CA THR A 146 14.84 -19.01 4.80
C THR A 146 14.60 -20.50 4.59
N VAL A 147 13.50 -21.02 5.14
CA VAL A 147 13.10 -22.45 5.03
C VAL A 147 11.87 -22.63 4.14
N GLY A 148 11.14 -21.56 3.83
CA GLY A 148 9.95 -21.60 2.99
C GLY A 148 9.24 -20.26 2.89
N PHE A 149 8.05 -20.30 2.33
CA PHE A 149 7.13 -19.16 2.31
C PHE A 149 5.67 -19.62 2.30
N THR A 150 4.79 -18.76 2.81
CA THR A 150 3.34 -18.97 2.76
C THR A 150 2.69 -17.80 2.00
N PRO A 151 2.02 -18.05 0.84
CA PRO A 151 1.28 -17.04 0.12
C PRO A 151 0.07 -16.59 0.93
N GLN A 152 -0.22 -15.29 0.96
CA GLN A 152 -1.33 -14.72 1.74
C GLN A 152 -2.34 -14.01 0.86
N THR A 153 -1.90 -13.02 0.07
CA THR A 153 -2.79 -12.27 -0.81
C THR A 153 -2.17 -12.08 -2.20
N MET A 154 -3.04 -11.83 -3.17
CA MET A 154 -2.67 -11.52 -4.55
C MET A 154 -3.47 -10.33 -5.03
N ARG A 155 -2.79 -9.35 -5.60
CA ARG A 155 -3.36 -8.19 -6.28
C ARG A 155 -3.15 -8.34 -7.77
N ILE A 156 -4.23 -8.25 -8.52
CA ILE A 156 -4.21 -8.33 -9.97
C ILE A 156 -4.58 -6.96 -10.53
N THR A 157 -3.71 -6.41 -11.37
CA THR A 157 -3.98 -5.21 -12.14
C THR A 157 -4.08 -5.61 -13.62
N GLY A 158 -5.11 -5.13 -14.28
CA GLY A 158 -5.39 -5.51 -15.67
C GLY A 158 -6.07 -4.41 -16.45
N ASN A 159 -6.87 -4.79 -17.44
CA ASN A 159 -7.56 -3.86 -18.32
C ASN A 159 -9.08 -3.93 -18.14
N GLY A 160 -9.75 -2.76 -18.23
CA GLY A 160 -11.19 -2.66 -18.32
C GLY A 160 -11.92 -2.94 -17.01
N VAL A 161 -13.09 -3.55 -17.12
CA VAL A 161 -13.99 -3.87 -16.01
C VAL A 161 -14.11 -5.38 -15.87
N THR A 162 -14.00 -5.86 -14.65
CA THR A 162 -14.22 -7.28 -14.30
C THR A 162 -15.40 -7.41 -13.37
N THR A 163 -16.00 -8.61 -13.31
CA THR A 163 -17.06 -8.91 -12.35
C THR A 163 -16.55 -9.92 -11.33
N GLN A 164 -16.46 -9.49 -10.07
CA GLN A 164 -16.01 -10.32 -8.96
C GLN A 164 -17.14 -10.46 -7.93
N ASN A 165 -17.54 -11.69 -7.63
CA ASN A 165 -18.68 -11.96 -6.76
C ASN A 165 -19.92 -11.10 -7.08
N GLY A 166 -20.16 -10.82 -8.37
CA GLY A 166 -21.26 -9.99 -8.86
C GLY A 166 -21.09 -8.48 -8.67
N TRP A 167 -19.91 -8.01 -8.27
CA TRP A 167 -19.53 -6.59 -8.25
C TRP A 167 -18.75 -6.23 -9.50
N ARG A 168 -19.05 -5.10 -10.09
CA ARG A 168 -18.32 -4.56 -11.23
C ARG A 168 -17.11 -3.78 -10.72
N CYS A 169 -15.93 -4.37 -10.85
CA CYS A 169 -14.65 -3.79 -10.41
C CYS A 169 -13.90 -3.15 -11.59
N ASP A 170 -13.22 -2.05 -11.32
CA ASP A 170 -12.27 -1.43 -12.26
C ASP A 170 -10.94 -2.19 -12.17
N ALA A 171 -10.66 -3.04 -13.17
CA ALA A 171 -9.46 -3.85 -13.20
C ALA A 171 -8.18 -3.04 -13.47
N THR A 172 -8.29 -1.75 -13.86
CA THR A 172 -7.11 -0.87 -13.96
C THR A 172 -6.55 -0.48 -12.60
N GLN A 173 -7.34 -0.71 -11.54
CA GLN A 173 -6.94 -0.65 -10.14
C GLN A 173 -6.73 -2.07 -9.61
N PRO A 174 -5.91 -2.24 -8.57
CA PRO A 174 -5.69 -3.56 -7.98
C PRO A 174 -6.99 -4.22 -7.50
N VAL A 175 -7.23 -5.45 -7.97
CA VAL A 175 -8.26 -6.34 -7.44
C VAL A 175 -7.56 -7.38 -6.56
N GLU A 176 -7.93 -7.46 -5.30
CA GLU A 176 -7.23 -8.28 -4.31
C GLU A 176 -7.99 -9.56 -3.96
N PHE A 177 -7.23 -10.64 -3.83
CA PHE A 177 -7.71 -11.96 -3.46
C PHE A 177 -6.91 -12.51 -2.30
N VAL A 178 -7.55 -13.29 -1.45
CA VAL A 178 -6.89 -14.13 -0.45
C VAL A 178 -6.43 -15.40 -1.13
N LEU A 179 -5.22 -15.85 -0.80
CA LEU A 179 -4.65 -17.09 -1.33
C LEU A 179 -4.80 -18.24 -0.32
N SER A 180 -4.91 -19.44 -0.84
CA SER A 180 -4.73 -20.68 -0.10
C SER A 180 -3.24 -21.00 0.06
N PRO A 181 -2.86 -21.89 1.00
CA PRO A 181 -1.46 -22.24 1.23
C PRO A 181 -0.72 -22.80 0.00
N ASP A 182 -1.44 -23.40 -0.95
CA ASP A 182 -0.92 -23.89 -2.23
C ASP A 182 -0.80 -22.80 -3.31
N GLY A 183 -1.09 -21.54 -2.95
CA GLY A 183 -0.99 -20.37 -3.83
C GLY A 183 -2.18 -20.15 -4.75
N GLY A 184 -3.23 -20.97 -4.67
CA GLY A 184 -4.47 -20.76 -5.40
C GLY A 184 -5.33 -19.65 -4.81
N ILE A 185 -6.23 -19.07 -5.62
CA ILE A 185 -7.21 -18.08 -5.14
C ILE A 185 -8.27 -18.79 -4.29
N SER A 186 -8.42 -18.39 -3.03
CA SER A 186 -9.41 -18.93 -2.11
C SER A 186 -10.66 -18.03 -1.99
N ALA A 187 -10.47 -16.72 -2.00
CA ALA A 187 -11.57 -15.76 -1.87
C ALA A 187 -11.22 -14.39 -2.49
N PHE A 188 -12.25 -13.68 -2.95
CA PHE A 188 -12.15 -12.25 -3.26
C PHE A 188 -12.03 -11.45 -1.96
N SER A 189 -11.17 -10.42 -1.96
CA SER A 189 -10.92 -9.55 -0.81
C SER A 189 -11.43 -8.14 -1.02
N ASN A 190 -10.92 -7.44 -2.02
CA ASN A 190 -11.33 -6.05 -2.27
C ASN A 190 -11.12 -5.62 -3.73
N CYS A 191 -11.79 -4.56 -4.13
CA CYS A 191 -11.55 -3.84 -5.37
C CYS A 191 -12.07 -2.40 -5.31
N THR A 192 -11.69 -1.61 -6.31
CA THR A 192 -12.33 -0.33 -6.62
C THR A 192 -13.48 -0.56 -7.60
N LEU A 193 -14.67 -0.05 -7.29
CA LEU A 193 -15.85 -0.23 -8.13
C LEU A 193 -15.77 0.60 -9.42
N SER A 194 -16.23 0.01 -10.52
CA SER A 194 -16.56 0.72 -11.75
C SER A 194 -18.00 1.25 -11.72
N ASP A 195 -18.40 1.97 -12.76
CA ASP A 195 -19.78 2.43 -12.93
C ASP A 195 -20.77 1.27 -13.02
N GLY A 196 -22.04 1.55 -12.59
CA GLY A 196 -23.17 0.65 -12.74
C GLY A 196 -23.39 -0.31 -11.58
N ASN A 197 -22.75 -0.10 -10.44
CA ASN A 197 -23.06 -0.81 -9.20
C ASN A 197 -24.23 -0.14 -8.47
N VAL A 198 -25.24 -0.92 -8.11
CA VAL A 198 -26.41 -0.47 -7.36
C VAL A 198 -26.63 -1.40 -6.18
N VAL A 199 -26.85 -0.85 -4.99
CA VAL A 199 -27.17 -1.59 -3.77
C VAL A 199 -28.38 -0.94 -3.09
N ASP A 200 -29.39 -1.71 -2.76
CA ASP A 200 -30.58 -1.24 -2.03
C ASP A 200 -31.21 0.04 -2.65
N GLY A 201 -31.18 0.13 -3.98
CA GLY A 201 -31.65 1.31 -4.73
C GLY A 201 -30.65 2.47 -4.79
N ILE A 202 -29.50 2.38 -4.12
CA ILE A 202 -28.46 3.41 -4.10
C ILE A 202 -27.48 3.15 -5.24
N THR A 203 -27.30 4.11 -6.13
CA THR A 203 -26.25 4.05 -7.15
C THR A 203 -24.92 4.41 -6.53
N LEU A 204 -23.96 3.50 -6.61
CA LEU A 204 -22.61 3.70 -6.09
C LEU A 204 -21.76 4.43 -7.13
N PRO A 205 -21.04 5.49 -6.73
CA PRO A 205 -20.14 6.19 -7.64
C PRO A 205 -18.93 5.32 -8.01
N LYS A 206 -18.43 5.50 -9.23
CA LYS A 206 -17.15 4.96 -9.66
C LYS A 206 -16.04 5.40 -8.68
N GLY A 207 -15.11 4.50 -8.40
CA GLY A 207 -14.02 4.78 -7.46
C GLY A 207 -14.35 4.43 -6.00
N THR A 208 -15.59 4.01 -5.70
CA THR A 208 -15.94 3.47 -4.39
C THR A 208 -15.09 2.25 -4.09
N SER A 209 -14.47 2.23 -2.92
CA SER A 209 -13.73 1.06 -2.44
C SER A 209 -14.70 0.01 -1.90
N LEU A 210 -14.56 -1.22 -2.34
CA LEU A 210 -15.32 -2.37 -1.86
C LEU A 210 -14.39 -3.34 -1.16
N ARG A 211 -14.78 -3.81 0.02
CA ARG A 211 -14.06 -4.83 0.77
C ARG A 211 -15.02 -5.92 1.25
N ALA A 212 -14.64 -7.17 1.03
CA ALA A 212 -15.32 -8.31 1.65
C ALA A 212 -15.06 -8.32 3.18
N SER A 213 -16.06 -8.74 3.93
CA SER A 213 -15.99 -8.85 5.38
C SER A 213 -16.52 -10.23 5.81
N THR A 214 -15.94 -10.77 6.85
CA THR A 214 -16.46 -11.97 7.53
C THR A 214 -17.32 -11.60 8.74
N GLY A 215 -17.52 -10.30 8.98
CA GLY A 215 -18.07 -9.75 10.21
C GLY A 215 -17.02 -9.69 11.32
N ASN A 216 -17.27 -8.83 12.30
CA ASN A 216 -16.47 -8.77 13.51
C ASN A 216 -17.11 -9.60 14.61
N VAL A 217 -16.28 -10.37 15.33
CA VAL A 217 -16.69 -11.05 16.55
C VAL A 217 -16.28 -10.17 17.71
N TYR A 218 -17.24 -9.76 18.53
CA TYR A 218 -16.99 -8.87 19.67
C TYR A 218 -16.79 -9.68 20.95
N ILE A 219 -16.25 -9.03 21.99
CA ILE A 219 -15.95 -9.68 23.28
C ILE A 219 -17.19 -10.27 23.95
N ASP A 220 -18.36 -9.67 23.71
CA ASP A 220 -19.67 -10.15 24.20
C ASP A 220 -20.23 -11.32 23.37
N GLY A 221 -19.48 -11.83 22.37
CA GLY A 221 -19.89 -12.92 21.50
C GLY A 221 -20.79 -12.49 20.33
N PHE A 222 -21.14 -11.20 20.23
CA PHE A 222 -21.89 -10.71 19.09
C PHE A 222 -21.06 -10.83 17.79
N VAL A 223 -21.70 -11.26 16.72
CA VAL A 223 -21.07 -11.36 15.37
C VAL A 223 -21.81 -10.41 14.44
N ASP A 224 -21.06 -9.48 13.79
CA ASP A 224 -21.63 -8.61 12.77
C ASP A 224 -22.12 -9.42 11.57
N SER A 225 -23.23 -8.97 10.99
CA SER A 225 -23.75 -9.51 9.73
C SER A 225 -23.05 -8.95 8.49
N ASP A 226 -22.06 -8.08 8.68
CA ASP A 226 -21.28 -7.47 7.60
C ASP A 226 -20.69 -8.53 6.67
N ARG A 227 -20.98 -8.42 5.37
CA ARG A 227 -20.37 -9.24 4.33
C ARG A 227 -19.62 -8.36 3.33
N TRP A 228 -20.01 -7.09 3.25
CA TRP A 228 -19.38 -6.10 2.39
C TRP A 228 -19.30 -4.77 3.13
N VAL A 229 -18.16 -4.10 2.96
CA VAL A 229 -17.95 -2.72 3.44
C VAL A 229 -17.58 -1.88 2.23
N LEU A 230 -18.28 -0.77 2.07
CA LEU A 230 -18.09 0.19 0.98
C LEU A 230 -17.66 1.52 1.55
N ASP A 231 -16.57 2.05 1.03
CA ASP A 231 -16.14 3.43 1.31
C ASP A 231 -16.33 4.24 0.02
N THR A 232 -17.21 5.23 0.04
CA THR A 232 -17.51 6.02 -1.15
C THR A 232 -16.29 6.79 -1.62
N ALA A 233 -16.17 6.97 -2.95
CA ALA A 233 -15.09 7.76 -3.54
C ALA A 233 -15.12 9.20 -3.00
N GLN A 234 -13.94 9.78 -2.79
CA GLN A 234 -13.81 11.18 -2.41
C GLN A 234 -14.49 12.08 -3.47
N ASP A 235 -15.01 13.22 -3.03
CA ASP A 235 -15.72 14.20 -3.86
C ASP A 235 -17.02 13.70 -4.53
N HIS A 236 -17.50 12.52 -4.13
CA HIS A 236 -18.78 11.99 -4.58
C HIS A 236 -19.78 11.94 -3.43
N THR A 237 -21.05 12.15 -3.77
CA THR A 237 -22.15 12.03 -2.83
C THR A 237 -23.03 10.85 -3.21
N ILE A 238 -23.59 10.19 -2.20
CA ILE A 238 -24.65 9.21 -2.36
C ILE A 238 -25.92 9.72 -1.70
N HIS A 239 -27.06 9.38 -2.29
CA HIS A 239 -28.35 9.75 -1.76
C HIS A 239 -28.97 8.55 -1.03
N ILE A 240 -29.28 8.73 0.27
CA ILE A 240 -29.90 7.70 1.13
C ILE A 240 -31.03 8.35 1.92
N ASP A 241 -32.25 7.87 1.74
CA ASP A 241 -33.46 8.48 2.32
C ASP A 241 -33.55 10.00 2.00
N SER A 242 -33.45 10.85 3.00
CA SER A 242 -33.50 12.32 2.84
C SER A 242 -32.11 12.98 2.84
N PHE A 243 -31.03 12.20 2.85
CA PHE A 243 -29.69 12.68 3.06
C PHE A 243 -28.82 12.50 1.83
N ASP A 244 -28.06 13.52 1.50
CA ASP A 244 -26.94 13.45 0.57
C ASP A 244 -25.64 13.36 1.38
N LEU A 245 -24.97 12.21 1.30
CA LEU A 245 -23.81 11.89 2.09
C LEU A 245 -22.54 11.92 1.26
N SER A 246 -21.54 12.63 1.76
CA SER A 246 -20.15 12.51 1.38
C SER A 246 -19.42 11.62 2.39
N GLU A 247 -18.25 11.08 1.99
CA GLU A 247 -17.40 10.25 2.87
C GLU A 247 -18.16 9.11 3.57
N ALA A 248 -19.11 8.49 2.88
CA ALA A 248 -19.94 7.46 3.51
C ALA A 248 -19.24 6.10 3.54
N THR A 249 -19.32 5.43 4.70
CA THR A 249 -18.95 4.04 4.89
C THR A 249 -20.21 3.22 5.15
N LEU A 250 -20.55 2.33 4.20
CA LEU A 250 -21.72 1.46 4.26
C LEU A 250 -21.31 0.04 4.63
N ALA A 251 -22.07 -0.59 5.51
CA ALA A 251 -21.98 -2.02 5.78
C ALA A 251 -23.21 -2.72 5.22
N LEU A 252 -22.98 -3.79 4.44
CA LEU A 252 -24.03 -4.57 3.82
C LEU A 252 -23.96 -6.03 4.27
N ASP A 253 -25.13 -6.63 4.30
CA ASP A 253 -25.30 -8.06 4.57
C ASP A 253 -24.95 -8.94 3.34
N GLY A 254 -25.23 -10.24 3.44
CA GLY A 254 -25.01 -11.21 2.35
C GLY A 254 -25.92 -11.00 1.15
N GLU A 255 -27.09 -10.37 1.32
CA GLU A 255 -28.01 -10.02 0.26
C GLU A 255 -27.73 -8.64 -0.35
N ARG A 256 -26.66 -7.97 0.08
CA ARG A 256 -26.24 -6.62 -0.30
C ARG A 256 -27.22 -5.53 0.11
N LYS A 257 -27.97 -5.73 1.19
CA LYS A 257 -28.79 -4.69 1.79
C LYS A 257 -27.95 -3.88 2.76
N VAL A 258 -28.14 -2.57 2.75
CA VAL A 258 -27.49 -1.67 3.71
C VAL A 258 -28.15 -1.87 5.07
N HIS A 259 -27.41 -2.44 6.02
CA HIS A 259 -27.90 -2.62 7.37
C HIS A 259 -27.29 -1.63 8.39
N GLU A 260 -26.17 -0.99 8.03
CA GLU A 260 -25.52 0.04 8.84
C GLU A 260 -24.82 1.07 7.95
N ILE A 261 -24.91 2.34 8.32
CA ILE A 261 -24.00 3.39 7.85
C ILE A 261 -23.07 3.70 9.00
N LYS A 262 -21.82 3.23 8.89
CA LYS A 262 -20.80 3.41 9.95
C LYS A 262 -20.34 4.85 10.07
N ARG A 263 -20.33 5.56 8.95
CA ARG A 263 -19.96 6.97 8.84
C ARG A 263 -20.66 7.58 7.63
N GLY A 264 -21.08 8.82 7.74
CA GLY A 264 -21.53 9.67 6.66
C GLY A 264 -21.45 11.13 7.10
N VAL A 265 -21.20 12.03 6.17
CA VAL A 265 -21.19 13.46 6.39
C VAL A 265 -22.19 14.11 5.45
N LEU A 266 -23.08 14.96 5.96
CA LEU A 266 -24.03 15.69 5.12
C LEU A 266 -23.25 16.63 4.18
N SER A 267 -23.41 16.44 2.88
CA SER A 267 -22.81 17.31 1.85
C SER A 267 -23.52 18.65 1.70
N LYS A 268 -24.77 18.70 2.11
CA LYS A 268 -25.65 19.90 2.13
C LYS A 268 -26.62 19.83 3.29
N ASP A 269 -27.26 20.95 3.58
CA ASP A 269 -28.34 21.02 4.56
C ASP A 269 -29.46 20.05 4.22
N ALA A 270 -29.99 19.40 5.23
CA ALA A 270 -31.06 18.40 5.07
C ALA A 270 -32.10 18.55 6.19
N THR A 271 -33.32 18.09 5.91
CA THR A 271 -34.40 18.09 6.90
C THR A 271 -34.93 16.67 7.04
N LEU A 272 -35.02 16.20 8.27
CA LEU A 272 -35.67 14.92 8.61
C LEU A 272 -36.77 15.19 9.65
N GLY A 273 -38.01 14.95 9.28
CA GLY A 273 -39.16 15.32 10.11
C GLY A 273 -39.24 16.85 10.33
N THR A 274 -39.17 17.27 11.58
CA THR A 274 -39.20 18.70 11.96
C THR A 274 -37.80 19.31 12.19
N LEU A 275 -36.76 18.48 12.18
CA LEU A 275 -35.41 18.95 12.47
C LEU A 275 -34.63 19.25 11.18
N HIS A 276 -33.90 20.34 11.25
CA HIS A 276 -32.98 20.80 10.21
C HIS A 276 -31.56 20.49 10.63
N HIS A 277 -30.80 19.83 9.74
CA HIS A 277 -29.41 19.43 9.95
C HIS A 277 -28.54 20.16 8.95
N ALA A 278 -27.53 20.87 9.44
CA ALA A 278 -26.60 21.62 8.61
C ALA A 278 -25.63 20.72 7.84
N ALA A 279 -25.14 21.19 6.71
CA ALA A 279 -24.00 20.57 6.02
C ALA A 279 -22.82 20.37 6.99
N GLY A 280 -22.06 19.28 6.81
CA GLY A 280 -20.98 18.90 7.72
C GLY A 280 -21.43 18.11 8.96
N THR A 281 -22.75 17.94 9.18
CA THR A 281 -23.27 17.06 10.22
C THR A 281 -22.83 15.63 9.95
N SER A 282 -22.25 14.98 10.98
CA SER A 282 -21.90 13.55 10.91
C SER A 282 -23.14 12.71 11.24
N ILE A 283 -23.43 11.73 10.42
CA ILE A 283 -24.56 10.84 10.63
C ILE A 283 -24.15 9.39 10.52
N ARG A 284 -24.84 8.55 11.29
CA ARG A 284 -24.76 7.09 11.24
C ARG A 284 -26.16 6.51 11.19
N TYR A 285 -26.30 5.40 10.50
CA TYR A 285 -27.57 4.68 10.48
C TYR A 285 -27.43 3.35 11.21
N ASN A 286 -28.37 3.05 12.11
CA ASN A 286 -28.46 1.79 12.84
C ASN A 286 -27.14 1.39 13.56
N PRO A 287 -26.42 2.33 14.24
CA PRO A 287 -25.15 2.01 14.86
C PRO A 287 -25.35 0.97 15.98
N ARG A 288 -24.39 0.07 16.13
CA ARG A 288 -24.46 -1.09 17.03
C ARG A 288 -24.90 -0.73 18.46
N HIS A 289 -24.34 0.33 19.05
CA HIS A 289 -24.60 0.70 20.44
C HIS A 289 -26.04 1.19 20.69
N LEU A 290 -26.78 1.59 19.66
CA LEU A 290 -28.18 2.01 19.73
C LEU A 290 -29.17 0.98 19.17
N ARG A 291 -28.67 -0.06 18.49
CA ARG A 291 -29.49 -1.00 17.72
C ARG A 291 -30.50 -1.76 18.57
N ASN A 292 -30.19 -2.04 19.83
CA ASN A 292 -31.10 -2.73 20.73
C ASN A 292 -32.26 -1.84 21.19
N ASP A 293 -31.98 -0.55 21.46
CA ASP A 293 -32.96 0.39 22.00
C ASP A 293 -33.73 1.11 20.87
N TYR A 294 -33.02 1.41 19.78
CA TYR A 294 -33.56 2.17 18.64
C TYR A 294 -33.18 1.52 17.32
N PRO A 295 -33.72 0.32 16.99
CA PRO A 295 -33.36 -0.39 15.76
C PRO A 295 -33.73 0.42 14.52
N GLY A 296 -32.79 0.57 13.59
CA GLY A 296 -32.98 1.31 12.35
C GLY A 296 -33.08 2.83 12.52
N ALA A 297 -32.56 3.39 13.60
CA ALA A 297 -32.53 4.84 13.81
C ALA A 297 -31.29 5.49 13.23
N TRP A 298 -31.42 6.77 12.95
CA TRP A 298 -30.32 7.68 12.63
C TRP A 298 -29.69 8.23 13.93
N PHE A 299 -28.38 8.20 13.99
CA PHE A 299 -27.58 8.84 15.02
C PHE A 299 -26.86 10.05 14.42
N ILE A 300 -27.21 11.25 14.86
CA ILE A 300 -26.88 12.51 14.25
C ILE A 300 -26.00 13.32 15.21
N ILE A 301 -24.82 13.67 14.78
CA ILE A 301 -23.83 14.43 15.53
C ILE A 301 -23.63 15.79 14.81
N PRO A 302 -24.11 16.90 15.38
CA PRO A 302 -23.94 18.21 14.76
C PRO A 302 -22.46 18.54 14.54
N PRO A 303 -22.12 19.38 13.53
CA PRO A 303 -20.76 19.83 13.32
C PRO A 303 -20.27 20.64 14.53
N LEU A 304 -18.98 20.54 14.83
CA LEU A 304 -18.38 21.41 15.85
C LEU A 304 -18.60 22.87 15.49
N PRO A 305 -19.01 23.73 16.45
CA PRO A 305 -19.13 25.14 16.20
C PRO A 305 -17.76 25.73 15.79
N ALA A 306 -17.79 26.81 15.02
CA ALA A 306 -16.56 27.53 14.69
C ALA A 306 -15.86 27.97 16.00
N ALA A 307 -14.54 28.07 15.98
CA ALA A 307 -13.72 28.38 17.17
C ALA A 307 -14.15 29.67 17.90
N ASP A 308 -14.78 30.60 17.19
CA ASP A 308 -15.25 31.89 17.70
C ASP A 308 -16.75 31.88 18.09
N ALA A 309 -17.45 30.75 17.92
CA ALA A 309 -18.87 30.66 18.27
C ALA A 309 -19.05 30.45 19.79
N PRO A 310 -20.12 31.02 20.39
CA PRO A 310 -20.42 30.74 21.78
C PRO A 310 -20.62 29.24 21.98
N PRO A 311 -20.20 28.66 23.14
CA PRO A 311 -20.34 27.23 23.39
C PRO A 311 -21.82 26.86 23.38
N VAL A 312 -22.27 26.23 22.32
CA VAL A 312 -23.58 25.60 22.25
C VAL A 312 -23.38 24.15 22.68
N PRO A 313 -24.17 23.64 23.64
CA PRO A 313 -24.10 22.24 24.00
C PRO A 313 -24.41 21.38 22.77
N LEU A 314 -23.39 20.67 22.26
CA LEU A 314 -23.54 19.73 21.16
C LEU A 314 -24.19 18.48 21.74
N HIS A 315 -25.43 18.26 21.38
CA HIS A 315 -26.17 17.06 21.78
C HIS A 315 -26.36 16.16 20.58
N ASP A 316 -25.96 14.92 20.75
CA ASP A 316 -26.25 13.86 19.79
C ASP A 316 -27.75 13.60 19.74
N ILE A 317 -28.31 13.40 18.57
CA ILE A 317 -29.75 13.22 18.36
C ILE A 317 -29.96 11.80 17.80
N VAL A 318 -30.89 11.06 18.40
CA VAL A 318 -31.37 9.81 17.86
C VAL A 318 -32.74 10.07 17.21
N GLN A 319 -32.84 9.78 15.90
CA GLN A 319 -34.04 10.08 15.12
C GLN A 319 -34.45 8.87 14.28
N GLY A 320 -35.74 8.56 14.30
CA GLY A 320 -36.30 7.51 13.43
C GLY A 320 -36.26 7.90 11.95
N ARG A 321 -36.39 6.93 11.06
CA ARG A 321 -36.50 7.19 9.60
C ARG A 321 -37.74 8.03 9.24
N ASP A 322 -38.77 7.99 10.07
CA ASP A 322 -39.98 8.81 9.97
C ASP A 322 -39.79 10.27 10.42
N GLY A 323 -38.58 10.60 10.89
CA GLY A 323 -38.23 11.93 11.41
C GLY A 323 -38.64 12.19 12.85
N LYS A 324 -39.16 11.20 13.58
CA LYS A 324 -39.48 11.35 15.01
C LYS A 324 -38.20 11.34 15.83
N VAL A 325 -38.05 12.29 16.74
CA VAL A 325 -36.96 12.28 17.75
C VAL A 325 -37.25 11.18 18.77
N LEU A 326 -36.32 10.25 18.92
CA LEU A 326 -36.42 9.09 19.79
C LEU A 326 -35.69 9.30 21.10
N SER A 327 -34.55 10.01 21.06
CA SER A 327 -33.78 10.44 22.21
C SER A 327 -33.03 11.72 21.90
N SER A 328 -33.01 12.63 22.87
CA SER A 328 -32.19 13.84 22.87
C SER A 328 -31.73 14.01 24.31
N PRO A 329 -30.47 14.43 24.56
CA PRO A 329 -29.97 14.63 25.93
C PRO A 329 -30.67 15.79 26.71
N ALA A 330 -31.72 16.36 26.18
CA ALA A 330 -32.57 17.33 26.89
C ALA A 330 -33.72 16.67 27.70
N ASP A 331 -33.82 15.35 27.65
CA ASP A 331 -34.76 14.53 28.44
C ASP A 331 -33.99 13.80 29.59
#